data_172ca873fccf8b4bd8b3414fcff29ea4
#
_entry.id   172ca873fccf8b4bd8b3414fcff29ea4
#
_cell.length_a   1.000
_cell.length_b   1.000
_cell.length_c   1.000
_cell.angle_alpha   90.00
_cell.angle_beta   90.00
_cell.angle_gamma   90.00
#
_symmetry.space_group_name_H-M   'P 1'
#
loop_
_entity.id
_entity.type
_entity.pdbx_description
1 polymer ?
#
loop_
_entity_poly.entity_id
_entity_poly.type
_entity_poly.pdbx_seq_one_letter_code
_entity_poly.pdbx_strand_id
1 'polypeptide(L)'
;MTNHTLPLDNAIALSHGLQNGAFSSVDIVTAFLERIHQQDKWLHCFVEVYETEALEAAKAADQTRKAGYLLGPLHGLPIAVKDLVDMAGKVTTIGSPLYANNIAQKDAYLIQRLKAAGAIIIGKTHMVQFALGGWGTNEHMGTPRNPWDHQVHRVPGGSSSGSAAAVAGGLVPLSIGTDTGGSVRL
;
A
#
# COMPACT_ATOMS: atom_id res chain seq x y z
N MET A 1 -11.50 -13.96 25.82
CA MET A 1 -11.07 -13.25 24.59
C MET A 1 -9.69 -13.77 24.25
N THR A 2 -9.57 -14.59 23.23
CA THR A 2 -8.28 -15.12 22.77
C THR A 2 -7.52 -13.95 22.15
N ASN A 3 -6.39 -13.57 22.76
CA ASN A 3 -5.49 -12.56 22.23
C ASN A 3 -4.82 -13.12 20.95
N HIS A 4 -5.54 -13.09 19.82
CA HIS A 4 -4.97 -13.46 18.55
C HIS A 4 -4.08 -12.31 18.05
N THR A 5 -2.77 -12.46 18.19
CA THR A 5 -1.81 -11.55 17.57
C THR A 5 -2.01 -11.60 16.05
N LEU A 6 -2.23 -10.45 15.40
CA LEU A 6 -2.39 -10.37 13.96
C LEU A 6 -1.09 -10.82 13.25
N PRO A 7 -1.16 -11.75 12.27
CA PRO A 7 -0.01 -12.19 11.48
C PRO A 7 0.31 -11.16 10.38
N LEU A 8 0.78 -9.97 10.77
CA LEU A 8 0.95 -8.81 9.88
C LEU A 8 2.02 -9.00 8.78
N ASP A 9 2.80 -10.05 8.84
CA ASP A 9 3.82 -10.42 7.85
C ASP A 9 3.31 -11.43 6.81
N ASN A 10 2.04 -11.88 6.92
CA ASN A 10 1.50 -12.94 6.07
C ASN A 10 0.10 -12.61 5.53
N ALA A 11 0.04 -12.11 4.30
CA ALA A 11 -1.21 -11.73 3.64
C ALA A 11 -2.22 -12.91 3.51
N ILE A 12 -1.72 -14.14 3.32
CA ILE A 12 -2.57 -15.34 3.21
C ILE A 12 -3.21 -15.64 4.56
N ALA A 13 -2.42 -15.59 5.65
CA ALA A 13 -2.94 -15.79 7.00
C ALA A 13 -3.95 -14.72 7.40
N LEU A 14 -3.71 -13.44 7.01
CA LEU A 14 -4.67 -12.35 7.19
C LEU A 14 -5.97 -12.61 6.42
N SER A 15 -5.88 -13.02 5.15
CA SER A 15 -7.05 -13.36 4.34
C SER A 15 -7.87 -14.50 4.96
N HIS A 16 -7.22 -15.56 5.38
CA HIS A 16 -7.88 -16.69 6.06
C HIS A 16 -8.52 -16.26 7.39
N GLY A 17 -7.83 -15.42 8.17
CA GLY A 17 -8.37 -14.89 9.43
C GLY A 17 -9.60 -14.02 9.23
N LEU A 18 -9.64 -13.23 8.17
CA LEU A 18 -10.84 -12.48 7.76
C LEU A 18 -11.99 -13.42 7.38
N GLN A 19 -11.71 -14.46 6.57
CA GLN A 19 -12.74 -15.40 6.11
C GLN A 19 -13.37 -16.19 7.26
N ASN A 20 -12.58 -16.61 8.24
CA ASN A 20 -13.07 -17.39 9.39
C ASN A 20 -13.50 -16.51 10.58
N GLY A 21 -13.39 -15.18 10.47
CA GLY A 21 -13.82 -14.23 11.49
C GLY A 21 -12.90 -14.12 12.71
N ALA A 22 -11.64 -14.56 12.61
CA ALA A 22 -10.65 -14.42 13.68
C ALA A 22 -10.28 -12.96 13.96
N PHE A 23 -10.31 -12.11 12.93
CA PHE A 23 -10.12 -10.64 13.02
C PHE A 23 -11.03 -9.92 12.04
N SER A 24 -11.19 -8.61 12.25
CA SER A 24 -11.90 -7.73 11.33
C SER A 24 -10.95 -7.02 10.37
N SER A 25 -11.49 -6.51 9.26
CA SER A 25 -10.76 -5.62 8.36
C SER A 25 -10.34 -4.33 9.09
N VAL A 26 -11.18 -3.84 10.00
CA VAL A 26 -10.87 -2.66 10.82
C VAL A 26 -9.64 -2.93 11.70
N ASP A 27 -9.55 -4.11 12.35
CA ASP A 27 -8.38 -4.46 13.18
C ASP A 27 -7.10 -4.45 12.35
N ILE A 28 -7.15 -5.07 11.16
CA ILE A 28 -6.00 -5.17 10.26
C ILE A 28 -5.56 -3.80 9.75
N VAL A 29 -6.50 -3.00 9.24
CA VAL A 29 -6.20 -1.66 8.68
C VAL A 29 -5.66 -0.75 9.78
N THR A 30 -6.26 -0.77 10.97
CA THR A 30 -5.77 0.01 12.13
C THR A 30 -4.33 -0.35 12.46
N ALA A 31 -4.02 -1.64 12.57
CA ALA A 31 -2.67 -2.10 12.90
C ALA A 31 -1.62 -1.66 11.86
N PHE A 32 -1.97 -1.68 10.56
CA PHE A 32 -1.06 -1.19 9.52
C PHE A 32 -0.92 0.33 9.52
N LEU A 33 -2.00 1.09 9.76
CA LEU A 33 -1.92 2.55 9.91
C LEU A 33 -1.02 2.94 11.09
N GLU A 34 -1.13 2.25 12.22
CA GLU A 34 -0.25 2.46 13.38
C GLU A 34 1.23 2.20 13.02
N ARG A 35 1.53 1.13 12.28
CA ARG A 35 2.90 0.85 11.81
C ARG A 35 3.40 1.93 10.85
N ILE A 36 2.57 2.39 9.92
CA ILE A 36 2.91 3.48 9.02
C ILE A 36 3.23 4.74 9.82
N HIS A 37 2.39 5.14 10.76
CA HIS A 37 2.63 6.32 11.62
C HIS A 37 3.93 6.24 12.43
N GLN A 38 4.29 5.04 12.89
CA GLN A 38 5.49 4.82 13.69
C GLN A 38 6.77 4.80 12.84
N GLN A 39 6.74 4.20 11.66
CA GLN A 39 7.95 3.84 10.92
C GLN A 39 8.15 4.62 9.61
N ASP A 40 7.06 5.10 8.97
CA ASP A 40 7.19 5.70 7.64
C ASP A 40 7.88 7.07 7.66
N LYS A 41 7.91 7.75 8.81
CA LYS A 41 8.75 8.95 9.00
C LYS A 41 10.23 8.68 8.72
N TRP A 42 10.67 7.45 8.95
CA TRP A 42 12.03 7.00 8.70
C TRP A 42 12.14 6.26 7.35
N LEU A 43 11.21 5.36 7.04
CA LEU A 43 11.23 4.56 5.82
C LEU A 43 10.91 5.37 4.57
N HIS A 44 10.04 6.36 4.66
CA HIS A 44 9.62 7.25 3.58
C HIS A 44 9.05 6.49 2.37
N CYS A 45 8.18 5.51 2.65
CA CYS A 45 7.57 4.66 1.63
C CYS A 45 6.35 5.29 0.97
N PHE A 46 5.60 6.14 1.72
CA PHE A 46 4.34 6.70 1.26
C PHE A 46 4.45 8.14 0.81
N VAL A 47 3.84 8.45 -0.34
CA VAL A 47 3.56 9.83 -0.80
C VAL A 47 2.34 10.36 -0.08
N GLU A 48 1.31 9.51 0.08
CA GLU A 48 0.05 9.86 0.73
C GLU A 48 -0.58 8.61 1.35
N VAL A 49 -1.13 8.76 2.56
CA VAL A 49 -1.87 7.73 3.28
C VAL A 49 -3.33 8.13 3.38
N TYR A 50 -4.24 7.25 3.00
CA TYR A 50 -5.69 7.48 2.97
C TYR A 50 -6.37 6.92 4.22
N GLU A 51 -5.98 7.42 5.38
CA GLU A 51 -6.38 6.87 6.69
C GLU A 51 -7.91 6.79 6.85
N THR A 52 -8.60 7.90 6.66
CA THR A 52 -10.06 7.98 6.83
C THR A 52 -10.78 7.05 5.86
N GLU A 53 -10.45 7.14 4.58
CA GLU A 53 -11.06 6.33 3.53
C GLU A 53 -10.77 4.83 3.71
N ALA A 54 -9.55 4.49 4.14
CA ALA A 54 -9.19 3.10 4.41
C ALA A 54 -9.99 2.50 5.58
N LEU A 55 -10.17 3.26 6.66
CA LEU A 55 -10.99 2.82 7.80
C LEU A 55 -12.48 2.71 7.45
N GLU A 56 -13.02 3.62 6.65
CA GLU A 56 -14.39 3.52 6.15
C GLU A 56 -14.59 2.31 5.25
N ALA A 57 -13.64 2.07 4.33
CA ALA A 57 -13.66 0.89 3.48
C ALA A 57 -13.54 -0.42 4.29
N ALA A 58 -12.74 -0.42 5.36
CA ALA A 58 -12.61 -1.57 6.26
C ALA A 58 -13.93 -1.88 6.99
N LYS A 59 -14.62 -0.85 7.49
CA LYS A 59 -15.96 -1.01 8.11
C LYS A 59 -16.96 -1.58 7.10
N ALA A 60 -16.97 -1.08 5.87
CA ALA A 60 -17.83 -1.58 4.80
C ALA A 60 -17.52 -3.05 4.44
N ALA A 61 -16.24 -3.41 4.37
CA ALA A 61 -15.82 -4.80 4.12
C ALA A 61 -16.30 -5.75 5.23
N ASP A 62 -16.17 -5.35 6.49
CA ASP A 62 -16.67 -6.13 7.63
C ASP A 62 -18.19 -6.28 7.63
N GLN A 63 -18.93 -5.25 7.24
CA GLN A 63 -20.38 -5.32 7.08
C GLN A 63 -20.79 -6.29 5.97
N THR A 64 -20.13 -6.21 4.82
CA THR A 64 -20.34 -7.10 3.66
C THR A 64 -20.11 -8.55 4.06
N ARG A 65 -19.02 -8.83 4.79
CA ARG A 65 -18.71 -10.15 5.30
C ARG A 65 -19.74 -10.65 6.32
N LYS A 66 -20.19 -9.80 7.25
CA LYS A 66 -21.25 -10.13 8.21
C LYS A 66 -22.58 -10.47 7.51
N ALA A 67 -22.84 -9.88 6.37
CA ALA A 67 -24.00 -10.21 5.53
C ALA A 67 -23.83 -11.52 4.73
N GLY A 68 -22.70 -12.22 4.88
CA GLY A 68 -22.42 -13.50 4.23
C GLY A 68 -21.77 -13.39 2.85
N TYR A 69 -21.32 -12.20 2.45
CA TYR A 69 -20.68 -11.99 1.13
C TYR A 69 -19.17 -11.85 1.27
N LEU A 70 -18.43 -12.57 0.42
CA LEU A 70 -16.99 -12.43 0.22
C LEU A 70 -16.71 -12.11 -1.25
N LEU A 71 -15.99 -11.02 -1.51
CA LEU A 71 -15.67 -10.55 -2.86
C LEU A 71 -14.44 -11.24 -3.45
N GLY A 72 -13.72 -12.03 -2.65
CA GLY A 72 -12.52 -12.75 -3.07
C GLY A 72 -11.42 -12.76 -1.99
N PRO A 73 -10.24 -13.28 -2.31
CA PRO A 73 -9.14 -13.43 -1.35
C PRO A 73 -8.54 -12.09 -0.88
N LEU A 74 -8.80 -10.99 -1.58
CA LEU A 74 -8.34 -9.65 -1.20
C LEU A 74 -9.36 -8.89 -0.36
N HIS A 75 -10.56 -9.45 -0.13
CA HIS A 75 -11.63 -8.77 0.58
C HIS A 75 -11.21 -8.34 1.99
N GLY A 76 -11.18 -7.04 2.21
CA GLY A 76 -10.82 -6.43 3.51
C GLY A 76 -9.32 -6.33 3.81
N LEU A 77 -8.44 -6.69 2.85
CA LEU A 77 -7.00 -6.54 3.01
C LEU A 77 -6.52 -5.15 2.54
N PRO A 78 -5.65 -4.46 3.31
CA PRO A 78 -5.02 -3.23 2.87
C PRO A 78 -3.95 -3.50 1.80
N ILE A 79 -3.92 -2.64 0.78
CA ILE A 79 -2.95 -2.65 -0.31
C ILE A 79 -2.45 -1.24 -0.54
N ALA A 80 -1.12 -1.07 -0.67
CA ALA A 80 -0.53 0.17 -1.16
C ALA A 80 -0.36 0.13 -2.68
N VAL A 81 -0.36 1.30 -3.32
CA VAL A 81 -0.30 1.41 -4.78
C VAL A 81 0.77 2.41 -5.19
N LYS A 82 1.64 2.04 -6.12
CA LYS A 82 2.67 2.94 -6.68
C LYS A 82 2.04 4.22 -7.24
N ASP A 83 2.65 5.36 -6.98
CA ASP A 83 2.15 6.68 -7.38
C ASP A 83 2.31 6.97 -8.89
N LEU A 84 2.10 5.98 -9.69
CA LEU A 84 1.98 5.97 -11.13
C LEU A 84 0.56 5.59 -11.56
N VAL A 85 -0.22 5.02 -10.63
CA VAL A 85 -1.55 4.47 -10.93
C VAL A 85 -2.62 5.49 -10.56
N ASP A 86 -3.43 5.89 -11.51
CA ASP A 86 -4.52 6.84 -11.32
C ASP A 86 -5.63 6.30 -10.43
N MET A 87 -6.04 7.12 -9.46
CA MET A 87 -7.20 6.92 -8.62
C MET A 87 -8.07 8.17 -8.66
N ALA A 88 -9.35 8.02 -8.99
CA ALA A 88 -10.28 9.14 -9.12
C ALA A 88 -10.28 10.04 -7.88
N GLY A 89 -10.11 11.33 -8.10
CA GLY A 89 -10.05 12.36 -7.06
C GLY A 89 -8.73 12.42 -6.28
N LYS A 90 -7.73 11.58 -6.60
CA LYS A 90 -6.42 11.57 -5.94
C LYS A 90 -5.33 12.09 -6.88
N VAL A 91 -4.30 12.68 -6.29
CA VAL A 91 -3.13 13.15 -7.03
C VAL A 91 -2.31 11.94 -7.53
N THR A 92 -1.79 12.04 -8.75
CA THR A 92 -0.81 11.10 -9.30
C THR A 92 0.40 11.89 -9.75
N THR A 93 1.49 11.83 -8.95
CA THR A 93 2.68 12.66 -9.19
C THR A 93 3.66 12.05 -10.18
N ILE A 94 3.60 10.75 -10.41
CA ILE A 94 4.59 9.98 -11.20
C ILE A 94 6.02 10.21 -10.65
N GLY A 95 6.13 10.39 -9.32
CA GLY A 95 7.39 10.69 -8.64
C GLY A 95 7.96 12.08 -8.94
N SER A 96 7.16 13.04 -9.41
CA SER A 96 7.63 14.37 -9.80
C SER A 96 6.76 15.50 -9.21
N PRO A 97 7.35 16.53 -8.59
CA PRO A 97 6.60 17.70 -8.10
C PRO A 97 5.94 18.50 -9.23
N LEU A 98 6.33 18.32 -10.48
CA LEU A 98 5.67 18.92 -11.63
C LEU A 98 4.21 18.47 -11.76
N TYR A 99 3.88 17.30 -11.22
CA TYR A 99 2.54 16.71 -11.24
C TYR A 99 1.83 16.78 -9.88
N ALA A 100 2.31 17.63 -8.96
CA ALA A 100 1.71 17.77 -7.62
C ALA A 100 0.22 18.14 -7.62
N ASN A 101 -0.28 18.71 -8.71
CA ASN A 101 -1.68 19.10 -8.88
C ASN A 101 -2.42 18.22 -9.93
N ASN A 102 -1.82 17.11 -10.35
CA ASN A 102 -2.42 16.22 -11.32
C ASN A 102 -3.45 15.29 -10.64
N ILE A 103 -4.67 15.78 -10.50
CA ILE A 103 -5.80 15.02 -9.91
C ILE A 103 -6.41 14.12 -11.00
N ALA A 104 -6.35 12.82 -10.79
CA ALA A 104 -6.91 11.83 -11.71
C ALA A 104 -8.45 11.93 -11.76
N GLN A 105 -9.02 11.95 -12.98
CA GLN A 105 -10.46 12.08 -13.18
C GLN A 105 -11.19 10.72 -13.08
N LYS A 106 -10.48 9.62 -13.23
CA LYS A 106 -11.03 8.25 -13.18
C LYS A 106 -10.03 7.27 -12.61
N ASP A 107 -10.56 6.19 -12.05
CA ASP A 107 -9.75 5.06 -11.62
C ASP A 107 -9.12 4.35 -12.83
N ALA A 108 -7.84 4.03 -12.75
CA ALA A 108 -7.21 3.08 -13.64
C ALA A 108 -7.92 1.71 -13.56
N TYR A 109 -7.90 0.93 -14.64
CA TYR A 109 -8.54 -0.39 -14.67
C TYR A 109 -8.10 -1.30 -13.52
N LEU A 110 -6.81 -1.27 -13.17
CA LEU A 110 -6.26 -2.00 -12.03
C LEU A 110 -6.97 -1.62 -10.71
N ILE A 111 -7.18 -0.33 -10.46
CA ILE A 111 -7.86 0.16 -9.25
C ILE A 111 -9.31 -0.32 -9.20
N GLN A 112 -10.01 -0.27 -10.33
CA GLN A 112 -11.38 -0.80 -10.41
C GLN A 112 -11.41 -2.30 -10.06
N ARG A 113 -10.44 -3.09 -10.55
CA ARG A 113 -10.35 -4.53 -10.27
C ARG A 113 -10.01 -4.82 -8.80
N LEU A 114 -9.09 -4.06 -8.20
CA LEU A 114 -8.74 -4.18 -6.78
C LEU A 114 -9.95 -3.86 -5.88
N LYS A 115 -10.65 -2.75 -6.15
CA LYS A 115 -11.87 -2.37 -5.41
C LYS A 115 -12.97 -3.42 -5.57
N ALA A 116 -13.18 -3.95 -6.79
CA ALA A 116 -14.15 -5.01 -7.04
C ALA A 116 -13.82 -6.33 -6.32
N ALA A 117 -12.53 -6.61 -6.10
CA ALA A 117 -12.08 -7.75 -5.30
C ALA A 117 -12.12 -7.49 -3.77
N GLY A 118 -12.58 -6.31 -3.36
CA GLY A 118 -12.71 -5.90 -1.96
C GLY A 118 -11.41 -5.49 -1.28
N ALA A 119 -10.34 -5.23 -2.06
CA ALA A 119 -9.09 -4.69 -1.51
C ALA A 119 -9.28 -3.25 -1.02
N ILE A 120 -8.60 -2.89 0.07
CA ILE A 120 -8.63 -1.57 0.68
C ILE A 120 -7.35 -0.83 0.31
N ILE A 121 -7.46 0.24 -0.48
CA ILE A 121 -6.27 1.02 -0.87
C ILE A 121 -5.93 1.97 0.27
N ILE A 122 -4.81 1.68 0.96
CA ILE A 122 -4.39 2.42 2.15
C ILE A 122 -3.56 3.67 1.84
N GLY A 123 -2.97 3.75 0.65
CA GLY A 123 -2.17 4.89 0.26
C GLY A 123 -1.40 4.70 -1.03
N LYS A 124 -0.71 5.75 -1.45
CA LYS A 124 0.20 5.76 -2.60
C LYS A 124 1.65 5.77 -2.16
N THR A 125 2.47 4.95 -2.82
CA THR A 125 3.89 4.76 -2.48
C THR A 125 4.81 5.54 -3.39
N HIS A 126 5.94 5.98 -2.83
CA HIS A 126 7.02 6.62 -3.56
C HIS A 126 7.55 5.78 -4.72
N MET A 127 8.09 6.47 -5.70
CA MET A 127 8.70 5.89 -6.88
C MET A 127 9.82 6.77 -7.42
N VAL A 128 10.68 6.21 -8.24
CA VAL A 128 11.63 6.98 -9.03
C VAL A 128 10.87 7.86 -10.02
N GLN A 129 11.32 9.11 -10.18
CA GLN A 129 10.71 10.07 -11.09
C GLN A 129 10.54 9.46 -12.49
N PHE A 130 9.32 9.57 -13.04
CA PHE A 130 8.91 9.03 -14.34
C PHE A 130 9.14 7.54 -14.55
N ALA A 131 9.33 6.79 -13.46
CA ALA A 131 9.66 5.36 -13.46
C ALA A 131 10.99 5.03 -14.18
N LEU A 132 11.91 6.00 -14.31
CA LEU A 132 13.19 5.85 -14.99
C LEU A 132 14.35 5.75 -13.99
N GLY A 133 14.70 4.54 -13.58
CA GLY A 133 15.83 4.26 -12.70
C GLY A 133 15.62 3.03 -11.81
N GLY A 134 16.68 2.21 -11.67
CA GLY A 134 16.67 0.98 -10.88
C GLY A 134 17.13 1.15 -9.42
N TRP A 135 17.77 2.27 -9.08
CA TRP A 135 18.30 2.53 -7.73
C TRP A 135 17.23 2.87 -6.69
N GLY A 136 16.04 3.31 -7.13
CA GLY A 136 14.97 3.72 -6.24
C GLY A 136 15.08 5.15 -5.72
N THR A 137 16.07 5.91 -6.16
CA THR A 137 16.32 7.29 -5.71
C THR A 137 15.35 8.28 -6.35
N ASN A 138 14.92 9.26 -5.56
CA ASN A 138 14.13 10.41 -6.04
C ASN A 138 14.58 11.66 -5.27
N GLU A 139 15.34 12.53 -5.95
CA GLU A 139 15.93 13.72 -5.33
C GLU A 139 14.89 14.83 -5.06
N HIS A 140 13.76 14.80 -5.75
CA HIS A 140 12.74 15.83 -5.67
C HIS A 140 11.65 15.57 -4.64
N MET A 141 11.30 14.28 -4.44
CA MET A 141 10.21 13.90 -3.54
C MET A 141 10.67 13.04 -2.35
N GLY A 142 11.97 12.75 -2.31
CA GLY A 142 12.58 11.90 -1.29
C GLY A 142 12.70 10.44 -1.72
N THR A 143 13.69 9.79 -1.14
CA THR A 143 14.05 8.41 -1.45
C THR A 143 13.66 7.50 -0.31
N PRO A 144 12.85 6.45 -0.54
CA PRO A 144 12.58 5.43 0.47
C PRO A 144 13.86 4.77 0.97
N ARG A 145 13.87 4.37 2.23
CA ARG A 145 14.98 3.64 2.83
C ARG A 145 14.79 2.13 2.66
N ASN A 146 15.90 1.44 2.46
CA ASN A 146 15.90 -0.01 2.55
C ASN A 146 15.74 -0.41 4.04
N PRO A 147 14.69 -1.17 4.43
CA PRO A 147 14.42 -1.49 5.82
C PRO A 147 15.43 -2.46 6.46
N TRP A 148 16.32 -3.07 5.68
CA TRP A 148 17.32 -4.01 6.18
C TRP A 148 18.54 -3.35 6.84
N ASP A 149 18.74 -2.04 6.64
CA ASP A 149 19.86 -1.32 7.27
C ASP A 149 19.37 0.00 7.88
N HIS A 150 19.24 -0.01 9.20
CA HIS A 150 18.81 1.17 9.95
C HIS A 150 19.90 2.23 10.14
N GLN A 151 21.17 1.87 9.93
CA GLN A 151 22.31 2.78 10.15
C GLN A 151 22.70 3.52 8.89
N VAL A 152 22.71 2.84 7.76
CA VAL A 152 23.10 3.41 6.47
C VAL A 152 21.90 3.47 5.54
N HIS A 153 21.70 4.64 4.91
CA HIS A 153 20.65 4.79 3.89
C HIS A 153 21.05 4.01 2.64
N ARG A 154 20.63 2.75 2.58
CA ARG A 154 20.80 1.90 1.39
C ARG A 154 19.70 2.15 0.40
N VAL A 155 20.01 1.97 -0.88
CA VAL A 155 19.03 2.06 -1.96
C VAL A 155 17.95 0.97 -1.82
N PRO A 156 16.67 1.30 -2.03
CA PRO A 156 15.58 0.34 -1.88
C PRO A 156 15.34 -0.50 -3.15
N GLY A 157 16.01 -0.18 -4.26
CA GLY A 157 15.65 -0.68 -5.58
C GLY A 157 14.50 0.13 -6.20
N GLY A 158 14.26 -0.04 -7.48
CA GLY A 158 13.27 0.79 -8.19
C GLY A 158 12.95 0.31 -9.62
N SER A 159 12.03 1.02 -10.21
CA SER A 159 11.40 2.31 -9.85
C SER A 159 10.26 2.21 -8.83
N SER A 160 9.80 1.03 -8.42
CA SER A 160 8.71 0.83 -7.43
C SER A 160 9.25 0.85 -5.99
N SER A 161 10.10 1.84 -5.67
CA SER A 161 10.91 1.93 -4.46
C SER A 161 10.08 1.88 -3.16
N GLY A 162 9.08 2.72 -3.05
CA GLY A 162 8.20 2.75 -1.86
C GLY A 162 7.33 1.51 -1.74
N SER A 163 6.88 0.92 -2.87
CA SER A 163 6.10 -0.33 -2.86
C SER A 163 6.90 -1.49 -2.27
N ALA A 164 8.15 -1.65 -2.70
CA ALA A 164 9.04 -2.70 -2.19
C ALA A 164 9.41 -2.46 -0.72
N ALA A 165 9.82 -1.24 -0.37
CA ALA A 165 10.21 -0.87 0.98
C ALA A 165 9.05 -0.99 1.98
N ALA A 166 7.81 -0.64 1.59
CA ALA A 166 6.64 -0.75 2.44
C ALA A 166 6.31 -2.20 2.81
N VAL A 167 6.39 -3.13 1.85
CA VAL A 167 6.19 -4.56 2.13
C VAL A 167 7.34 -5.12 2.96
N ALA A 168 8.59 -4.85 2.58
CA ALA A 168 9.76 -5.33 3.30
C ALA A 168 9.85 -4.78 4.73
N GLY A 169 9.40 -3.54 4.96
CA GLY A 169 9.31 -2.90 6.27
C GLY A 169 8.07 -3.30 7.08
N GLY A 170 7.18 -4.14 6.52
CA GLY A 170 5.96 -4.59 7.22
C GLY A 170 4.90 -3.50 7.39
N LEU A 171 4.91 -2.45 6.56
CA LEU A 171 3.93 -1.36 6.60
C LEU A 171 2.62 -1.72 5.88
N VAL A 172 2.67 -2.70 4.99
CA VAL A 172 1.50 -3.28 4.32
C VAL A 172 1.79 -4.74 3.97
N PRO A 173 0.75 -5.60 3.90
CA PRO A 173 0.95 -7.00 3.54
C PRO A 173 1.16 -7.19 2.03
N LEU A 174 0.69 -6.24 1.23
CA LEU A 174 0.72 -6.26 -0.23
C LEU A 174 0.90 -4.86 -0.79
N SER A 175 1.61 -4.74 -1.89
CA SER A 175 1.73 -3.48 -2.64
C SER A 175 1.76 -3.71 -4.14
N ILE A 176 1.25 -2.75 -4.90
CA ILE A 176 1.31 -2.74 -6.35
C ILE A 176 2.52 -1.92 -6.80
N GLY A 177 3.37 -2.54 -7.58
CA GLY A 177 4.41 -1.89 -8.37
C GLY A 177 4.13 -2.06 -9.87
N THR A 178 5.01 -1.51 -10.70
CA THR A 178 4.98 -1.67 -12.17
C THR A 178 6.34 -2.13 -12.66
N ASP A 179 6.37 -2.97 -13.68
CA ASP A 179 7.62 -3.49 -14.25
C ASP A 179 7.58 -3.45 -15.78
N THR A 180 8.39 -2.60 -16.38
CA THR A 180 8.60 -2.53 -17.81
C THR A 180 10.00 -3.00 -18.17
N GLY A 181 11.02 -2.53 -17.44
CA GLY A 181 12.42 -2.87 -17.63
C GLY A 181 13.11 -3.45 -16.40
N GLY A 182 12.35 -3.89 -15.36
CA GLY A 182 12.90 -4.41 -14.11
C GLY A 182 12.32 -3.77 -12.85
N SER A 183 11.43 -2.80 -12.97
CA SER A 183 11.01 -1.87 -11.88
C SER A 183 10.24 -2.49 -10.69
N VAL A 184 10.10 -3.80 -10.61
CA VAL A 184 9.66 -4.57 -9.42
C VAL A 184 10.72 -5.58 -8.99
N ARG A 185 11.62 -5.96 -9.90
CA ARG A 185 12.63 -7.01 -9.70
C ARG A 185 14.01 -6.48 -9.30
N LEU A 186 14.26 -5.18 -9.40
CA LEU A 186 15.51 -4.52 -9.07
C LEU A 186 15.53 -4.00 -7.63
#